data_6de2363b3ad393aa84c5e14207a6c502
#
_entry.id   6de2363b3ad393aa84c5e14207a6c502
#
_cell.length_a   1.000
_cell.length_b   1.000
_cell.length_c   1.000
_cell.angle_alpha   90.00
_cell.angle_beta   90.00
_cell.angle_gamma   90.00
#
_symmetry.space_group_name_H-M   'P 1'
#
loop_
_entity.id
_entity.type
_entity.pdbx_description
1 polymer ?
#
loop_
_entity_poly.entity_id
_entity_poly.type
_entity_poly.pdbx_seq_one_letter_code
_entity_poly.pdbx_strand_id
1 'polypeptide(L)'
;MLGEVSTDALISEPCQQWLDKFLLHLQVERGLSLHTIKNYQRQLTEVAKLLGLYEWSGLTPSDIKRVMADAKMSGHSPRSIALRLSALRTFCQYLIDHQQLFSNPVEGIQAPKQGKPLPKQLSVDEMQQLLNASPRSSDDDEGMQLRDVAMFELLYGCGLRLSELTGLNLSDCLKDGTVKVMGKGSKQRILPLGRHAQKALNAWLKVRPAYASPYESAVFVSKRKTRISNRQVANRLDKMAQEQSLSQKVSPHKLRHSFATHVLESSGDLRAVQELLGHANLSTTQVYTHL
;
A
#
# COMPACT_ATOMS: atom_id res chain seq x y z
N MET A 1 40.50 15.76 -7.90
CA MET A 1 39.28 16.54 -8.08
C MET A 1 38.27 15.65 -8.75
N LEU A 2 37.45 14.97 -7.95
CA LEU A 2 36.34 14.15 -8.45
C LEU A 2 35.11 15.06 -8.42
N GLY A 3 34.61 15.40 -9.63
CA GLY A 3 33.44 16.26 -9.77
C GLY A 3 32.22 15.63 -9.15
N GLU A 4 31.56 16.39 -8.27
CA GLU A 4 30.24 16.12 -7.76
C GLU A 4 29.26 16.00 -8.96
N VAL A 5 28.73 14.80 -9.15
CA VAL A 5 27.65 14.57 -10.11
C VAL A 5 26.38 15.19 -9.50
N SER A 6 26.01 16.33 -10.04
CA SER A 6 24.75 17.02 -9.74
C SER A 6 23.58 16.05 -9.89
N THR A 7 22.85 15.84 -8.81
CA THR A 7 21.75 14.85 -8.69
C THR A 7 20.42 15.29 -9.33
N ASP A 8 20.44 16.33 -10.16
CA ASP A 8 19.24 16.90 -10.80
C ASP A 8 19.27 16.81 -12.34
N ALA A 9 19.83 15.73 -12.88
CA ALA A 9 19.76 15.48 -14.31
C ALA A 9 18.30 15.25 -14.73
N LEU A 10 17.73 16.23 -15.41
CA LEU A 10 16.44 16.09 -16.09
C LEU A 10 16.58 15.01 -17.18
N ILE A 11 15.54 14.21 -17.38
CA ILE A 11 15.51 13.31 -18.55
C ILE A 11 15.30 14.15 -19.81
N SER A 12 15.74 13.63 -20.96
CA SER A 12 15.60 14.32 -22.24
C SER A 12 14.12 14.61 -22.56
N GLU A 13 13.87 15.66 -23.30
CA GLU A 13 12.50 16.01 -23.71
C GLU A 13 11.80 14.89 -24.50
N PRO A 14 12.44 14.22 -25.49
CA PRO A 14 11.83 13.07 -26.17
C PRO A 14 11.48 11.92 -25.24
N CYS A 15 12.34 11.63 -24.26
CA CYS A 15 12.04 10.59 -23.25
C CYS A 15 10.85 10.97 -22.39
N GLN A 16 10.76 12.24 -21.96
CA GLN A 16 9.64 12.73 -21.15
C GLN A 16 8.32 12.67 -21.90
N GLN A 17 8.31 13.10 -23.16
CA GLN A 17 7.09 13.09 -23.99
C GLN A 17 6.50 11.69 -24.14
N TRP A 18 7.31 10.66 -24.38
CA TRP A 18 6.85 9.29 -24.47
C TRP A 18 6.39 8.73 -23.12
N LEU A 19 7.08 9.10 -22.05
CA LEU A 19 6.67 8.73 -20.69
C LEU A 19 5.29 9.32 -20.37
N ASP A 20 5.05 10.60 -20.65
CA ASP A 20 3.77 11.27 -20.37
C ASP A 20 2.61 10.65 -21.17
N LYS A 21 2.83 10.37 -22.46
CA LYS A 21 1.84 9.65 -23.30
C LYS A 21 1.50 8.27 -22.72
N PHE A 22 2.50 7.52 -22.29
CA PHE A 22 2.31 6.22 -21.67
C PHE A 22 1.53 6.31 -20.37
N LEU A 23 1.87 7.25 -19.48
CA LEU A 23 1.16 7.44 -18.21
C LEU A 23 -0.30 7.81 -18.41
N LEU A 24 -0.59 8.65 -19.43
CA LEU A 24 -1.96 9.00 -19.84
C LEU A 24 -2.71 7.75 -20.35
N HIS A 25 -2.10 6.94 -21.21
CA HIS A 25 -2.64 5.66 -21.67
C HIS A 25 -2.99 4.73 -20.49
N LEU A 26 -2.08 4.59 -19.51
CA LEU A 26 -2.32 3.78 -18.32
C LEU A 26 -3.52 4.28 -17.49
N GLN A 27 -3.71 5.59 -17.44
CA GLN A 27 -4.79 6.22 -16.69
C GLN A 27 -6.13 6.08 -17.42
N VAL A 28 -6.18 6.45 -18.69
CA VAL A 28 -7.42 6.60 -19.45
C VAL A 28 -7.88 5.26 -20.02
N GLU A 29 -7.01 4.50 -20.68
CA GLU A 29 -7.38 3.28 -21.39
C GLU A 29 -7.27 2.03 -20.50
N ARG A 30 -6.25 1.96 -19.63
CA ARG A 30 -6.05 0.79 -18.76
C ARG A 30 -6.69 0.95 -17.38
N GLY A 31 -7.16 2.14 -17.02
CA GLY A 31 -7.83 2.41 -15.75
C GLY A 31 -6.99 2.06 -14.51
N LEU A 32 -5.65 2.17 -14.59
CA LEU A 32 -4.78 1.83 -13.49
C LEU A 32 -4.88 2.84 -12.36
N SER A 33 -4.63 2.39 -11.12
CA SER A 33 -4.64 3.27 -9.96
C SER A 33 -3.53 4.33 -10.05
N LEU A 34 -3.79 5.54 -9.55
CA LEU A 34 -2.79 6.62 -9.47
C LEU A 34 -1.50 6.19 -8.78
N HIS A 35 -1.59 5.30 -7.80
CA HIS A 35 -0.42 4.76 -7.11
C HIS A 35 0.45 3.91 -8.05
N THR A 36 -0.16 3.06 -8.87
CA THR A 36 0.56 2.25 -9.87
C THR A 36 1.22 3.15 -10.91
N ILE A 37 0.50 4.16 -11.40
CA ILE A 37 0.99 5.12 -12.40
C ILE A 37 2.21 5.87 -11.85
N LYS A 38 2.14 6.42 -10.62
CA LYS A 38 3.26 7.10 -9.97
C LYS A 38 4.47 6.18 -9.76
N ASN A 39 4.24 4.92 -9.41
CA ASN A 39 5.32 3.95 -9.28
C ASN A 39 5.99 3.67 -10.63
N TYR A 40 5.23 3.49 -11.70
CA TYR A 40 5.77 3.28 -13.04
C TYR A 40 6.54 4.52 -13.51
N GLN A 41 5.97 5.71 -13.35
CA GLN A 41 6.63 6.98 -13.65
C GLN A 41 8.01 7.05 -12.98
N ARG A 42 8.06 6.85 -11.66
CA ARG A 42 9.33 6.89 -10.91
C ARG A 42 10.34 5.90 -11.45
N GLN A 43 9.94 4.62 -11.66
CA GLN A 43 10.85 3.58 -12.12
C GLN A 43 11.42 3.90 -13.52
N LEU A 44 10.59 4.38 -14.45
CA LEU A 44 11.03 4.70 -15.81
C LEU A 44 11.89 5.97 -15.84
N THR A 45 11.57 6.98 -15.05
CA THR A 45 12.41 8.19 -14.90
C THR A 45 13.79 7.85 -14.36
N GLU A 46 13.88 6.98 -13.33
CA GLU A 46 15.15 6.51 -12.77
C GLU A 46 15.98 5.76 -13.83
N VAL A 47 15.34 4.92 -14.65
CA VAL A 47 16.01 4.18 -15.73
C VAL A 47 16.54 5.13 -16.79
N ALA A 48 15.75 6.09 -17.27
CA ALA A 48 16.20 7.06 -18.27
C ALA A 48 17.41 7.88 -17.79
N LYS A 49 17.38 8.30 -16.53
CA LYS A 49 18.52 9.01 -15.89
C LYS A 49 19.77 8.16 -15.79
N LEU A 50 19.62 6.93 -15.29
CA LEU A 50 20.74 6.01 -15.11
C LEU A 50 21.45 5.68 -16.42
N LEU A 51 20.67 5.52 -17.49
CA LEU A 51 21.20 5.21 -18.82
C LEU A 51 21.64 6.44 -19.60
N GLY A 52 21.27 7.65 -19.19
CA GLY A 52 21.50 8.88 -19.94
C GLY A 52 20.82 8.86 -21.30
N LEU A 53 19.60 8.29 -21.38
CA LEU A 53 18.91 8.12 -22.65
C LEU A 53 18.50 9.48 -23.24
N TYR A 54 18.79 9.64 -24.53
CA TYR A 54 18.23 10.73 -25.33
C TYR A 54 16.84 10.33 -25.87
N GLU A 55 16.70 9.06 -26.32
CA GLU A 55 15.46 8.49 -26.84
C GLU A 55 15.28 7.06 -26.36
N TRP A 56 14.04 6.62 -26.20
CA TRP A 56 13.72 5.24 -25.82
C TRP A 56 13.95 4.23 -26.96
N SER A 57 13.99 4.69 -28.22
CA SER A 57 14.23 3.86 -29.40
C SER A 57 15.58 3.15 -29.40
N GLY A 58 16.56 3.71 -28.68
CA GLY A 58 17.89 3.13 -28.53
C GLY A 58 18.03 2.10 -27.40
N LEU A 59 16.96 1.76 -26.69
CA LEU A 59 17.02 0.86 -25.53
C LEU A 59 17.31 -0.57 -25.95
N THR A 60 18.35 -1.16 -25.38
CA THR A 60 18.85 -2.50 -25.72
C THR A 60 18.66 -3.50 -24.56
N PRO A 61 18.69 -4.83 -24.82
CA PRO A 61 18.73 -5.84 -23.75
C PRO A 61 19.93 -5.69 -22.80
N SER A 62 21.06 -5.18 -23.31
CA SER A 62 22.26 -4.91 -22.51
C SER A 62 22.01 -3.79 -21.50
N ASP A 63 21.29 -2.75 -21.90
CA ASP A 63 20.90 -1.65 -21.01
C ASP A 63 19.99 -2.14 -19.90
N ILE A 64 19.02 -3.00 -20.21
CA ILE A 64 18.16 -3.61 -19.19
C ILE A 64 18.96 -4.42 -18.17
N LYS A 65 19.92 -5.22 -18.63
CA LYS A 65 20.81 -5.98 -17.74
C LYS A 65 21.64 -5.05 -16.84
N ARG A 66 22.16 -3.95 -17.40
CA ARG A 66 22.90 -2.91 -16.65
C ARG A 66 22.03 -2.28 -15.57
N VAL A 67 20.79 -1.88 -15.89
CA VAL A 67 19.82 -1.33 -14.94
C VAL A 67 19.50 -2.31 -13.82
N MET A 68 19.37 -3.61 -14.13
CA MET A 68 19.11 -4.63 -13.12
C MET A 68 20.30 -4.87 -12.20
N ALA A 69 21.51 -4.89 -12.78
CA ALA A 69 22.76 -5.03 -12.02
C ALA A 69 22.98 -3.85 -11.08
N ASP A 70 22.80 -2.63 -11.57
CA ASP A 70 22.86 -1.40 -10.77
C ASP A 70 21.87 -1.42 -9.60
N ALA A 71 20.61 -1.74 -9.86
CA ALA A 71 19.59 -1.85 -8.82
C ALA A 71 19.96 -2.88 -7.73
N LYS A 72 20.59 -4.00 -8.12
CA LYS A 72 21.08 -5.00 -7.18
C LYS A 72 22.27 -4.48 -6.36
N MET A 73 23.23 -3.82 -7.00
CA MET A 73 24.39 -3.22 -6.32
C MET A 73 24.00 -2.09 -5.37
N SER A 74 22.98 -1.31 -5.73
CA SER A 74 22.39 -0.24 -4.89
C SER A 74 21.50 -0.78 -3.76
N GLY A 75 21.44 -2.09 -3.55
CA GLY A 75 20.71 -2.71 -2.43
C GLY A 75 19.17 -2.70 -2.58
N HIS A 76 18.66 -2.54 -3.81
CA HIS A 76 17.22 -2.62 -4.03
C HIS A 76 16.70 -4.02 -3.73
N SER A 77 15.52 -4.10 -3.08
CA SER A 77 14.88 -5.38 -2.80
C SER A 77 14.49 -6.12 -4.08
N PRO A 78 14.44 -7.48 -4.07
CA PRO A 78 13.94 -8.26 -5.21
C PRO A 78 12.57 -7.81 -5.70
N ARG A 79 11.71 -7.36 -4.78
CA ARG A 79 10.38 -6.81 -5.10
C ARG A 79 10.46 -5.49 -5.88
N SER A 80 11.39 -4.61 -5.50
CA SER A 80 11.60 -3.33 -6.20
C SER A 80 12.16 -3.57 -7.60
N ILE A 81 13.08 -4.52 -7.75
CA ILE A 81 13.64 -4.93 -9.05
C ILE A 81 12.54 -5.54 -9.94
N ALA A 82 11.69 -6.40 -9.40
CA ALA A 82 10.56 -6.96 -10.12
C ALA A 82 9.56 -5.89 -10.59
N LEU A 83 9.31 -4.87 -9.76
CA LEU A 83 8.46 -3.73 -10.12
C LEU A 83 9.09 -2.93 -11.28
N ARG A 84 10.39 -2.66 -11.25
CA ARG A 84 11.15 -1.99 -12.31
C ARG A 84 11.04 -2.74 -13.63
N LEU A 85 11.25 -4.07 -13.61
CA LEU A 85 11.10 -4.92 -14.80
C LEU A 85 9.66 -4.92 -15.33
N SER A 86 8.66 -4.95 -14.45
CA SER A 86 7.27 -4.88 -14.86
C SER A 86 6.93 -3.55 -15.54
N ALA A 87 7.41 -2.43 -14.99
CA ALA A 87 7.22 -1.12 -15.59
C ALA A 87 7.89 -1.03 -16.97
N LEU A 88 9.15 -1.47 -17.08
CA LEU A 88 9.89 -1.51 -18.35
C LEU A 88 9.20 -2.39 -19.38
N ARG A 89 8.77 -3.61 -19.01
CA ARG A 89 8.10 -4.53 -19.94
C ARG A 89 6.82 -3.95 -20.51
N THR A 90 6.01 -3.33 -19.64
CA THR A 90 4.76 -2.70 -20.07
C THR A 90 5.01 -1.48 -20.93
N PHE A 91 6.01 -0.67 -20.59
CA PHE A 91 6.37 0.52 -21.36
C PHE A 91 6.98 0.18 -22.72
N CYS A 92 7.91 -0.79 -22.78
CA CYS A 92 8.49 -1.23 -24.05
C CYS A 92 7.42 -1.83 -24.98
N GLN A 93 6.44 -2.56 -24.44
CA GLN A 93 5.31 -3.02 -25.25
C GLN A 93 4.50 -1.86 -25.82
N TYR A 94 4.21 -0.85 -24.99
CA TYR A 94 3.55 0.38 -25.45
C TYR A 94 4.35 1.08 -26.57
N LEU A 95 5.67 1.15 -26.46
CA LEU A 95 6.53 1.74 -27.49
C LEU A 95 6.54 0.91 -28.79
N ILE A 96 6.44 -0.43 -28.71
CA ILE A 96 6.29 -1.30 -29.89
C ILE A 96 4.96 -1.03 -30.58
N ASP A 97 3.87 -0.97 -29.83
CA ASP A 97 2.53 -0.69 -30.34
C ASP A 97 2.47 0.69 -31.07
N HIS A 98 3.36 1.62 -30.71
CA HIS A 98 3.52 2.93 -31.34
C HIS A 98 4.73 3.03 -32.29
N GLN A 99 5.27 1.90 -32.72
CA GLN A 99 6.37 1.82 -33.71
C GLN A 99 7.67 2.55 -33.32
N GLN A 100 7.91 2.71 -32.02
CA GLN A 100 9.15 3.30 -31.47
C GLN A 100 10.20 2.25 -31.15
N LEU A 101 9.81 1.00 -30.97
CA LEU A 101 10.69 -0.15 -30.79
C LEU A 101 10.26 -1.27 -31.73
N PHE A 102 11.22 -2.05 -32.20
CA PHE A 102 10.96 -3.24 -33.05
C PHE A 102 10.71 -4.51 -32.24
N SER A 103 11.32 -4.62 -31.06
CA SER A 103 11.20 -5.76 -30.16
C SER A 103 11.31 -5.32 -28.71
N ASN A 104 10.81 -6.15 -27.79
CA ASN A 104 10.86 -5.83 -26.37
C ASN A 104 12.23 -6.18 -25.77
N PRO A 105 13.08 -5.22 -25.40
CA PRO A 105 14.41 -5.49 -24.86
C PRO A 105 14.38 -6.16 -23.47
N VAL A 106 13.22 -6.24 -22.85
CA VAL A 106 13.00 -6.89 -21.53
C VAL A 106 12.64 -8.37 -21.69
N GLU A 107 12.41 -8.82 -22.92
CA GLU A 107 12.06 -10.21 -23.20
C GLU A 107 13.15 -11.17 -22.74
N GLY A 108 12.77 -12.28 -22.10
CA GLY A 108 13.69 -13.26 -21.54
C GLY A 108 14.39 -12.85 -20.24
N ILE A 109 14.30 -11.60 -19.80
CA ILE A 109 14.90 -11.15 -18.54
C ILE A 109 13.96 -11.49 -17.39
N GLN A 110 14.44 -12.30 -16.43
CA GLN A 110 13.67 -12.71 -15.26
C GLN A 110 13.99 -11.84 -14.06
N ALA A 111 12.94 -11.54 -13.27
CA ALA A 111 13.11 -10.91 -11.98
C ALA A 111 13.81 -11.87 -11.00
N PRO A 112 14.61 -11.34 -10.05
CA PRO A 112 15.19 -12.16 -8.99
C PRO A 112 14.11 -12.94 -8.25
N LYS A 113 14.36 -14.22 -7.97
CA LYS A 113 13.43 -15.03 -7.16
C LYS A 113 13.26 -14.37 -5.80
N GLN A 114 12.04 -14.06 -5.46
CA GLN A 114 11.69 -13.61 -4.11
C GLN A 114 11.64 -14.87 -3.23
N GLY A 115 12.49 -14.94 -2.21
CA GLY A 115 12.19 -15.84 -1.10
C GLY A 115 10.84 -15.42 -0.53
N LYS A 116 9.87 -16.31 -0.51
CA LYS A 116 8.59 -16.09 0.19
C LYS A 116 8.77 -16.58 1.62
N PRO A 117 9.25 -15.76 2.59
CA PRO A 117 9.04 -16.12 3.98
C PRO A 117 7.51 -16.16 4.16
N LEU A 118 6.99 -17.27 4.66
CA LEU A 118 5.60 -17.32 5.09
C LEU A 118 5.38 -16.16 6.05
N PRO A 119 4.43 -15.27 5.78
CA PRO A 119 4.16 -14.16 6.68
C PRO A 119 3.73 -14.77 8.01
N LYS A 120 4.56 -14.62 9.05
CA LYS A 120 4.16 -14.97 10.40
C LYS A 120 3.01 -14.04 10.79
N GLN A 121 1.83 -14.59 10.94
CA GLN A 121 0.66 -13.88 11.46
C GLN A 121 0.89 -13.51 12.93
N LEU A 122 0.18 -12.53 13.42
CA LEU A 122 0.10 -12.25 14.83
C LEU A 122 -0.86 -13.27 15.45
N SER A 123 -0.50 -13.87 16.58
CA SER A 123 -1.41 -14.69 17.34
C SER A 123 -2.56 -13.86 17.92
N VAL A 124 -3.62 -14.51 18.35
CA VAL A 124 -4.75 -13.83 19.02
C VAL A 124 -4.27 -13.12 20.28
N ASP A 125 -3.35 -13.72 21.03
CA ASP A 125 -2.78 -13.12 22.24
C ASP A 125 -1.93 -11.87 21.93
N GLU A 126 -1.08 -11.91 20.90
CA GLU A 126 -0.33 -10.74 20.43
C GLU A 126 -1.27 -9.62 19.95
N MET A 127 -2.39 -9.98 19.32
CA MET A 127 -3.41 -9.01 18.92
C MET A 127 -4.11 -8.39 20.13
N GLN A 128 -4.49 -9.19 21.13
CA GLN A 128 -5.07 -8.68 22.36
C GLN A 128 -4.08 -7.79 23.13
N GLN A 129 -2.81 -8.18 23.20
CA GLN A 129 -1.76 -7.36 23.79
C GLN A 129 -1.63 -6.02 23.09
N LEU A 130 -1.66 -6.01 21.75
CA LEU A 130 -1.57 -4.78 20.95
C LEU A 130 -2.78 -3.86 21.14
N LEU A 131 -3.99 -4.41 21.17
CA LEU A 131 -5.24 -3.65 21.22
C LEU A 131 -5.64 -3.23 22.64
N ASN A 132 -5.30 -4.01 23.66
CA ASN A 132 -5.53 -3.70 25.07
C ASN A 132 -4.42 -2.84 25.70
N ALA A 133 -3.49 -2.37 24.87
CA ALA A 133 -2.37 -1.57 25.32
C ALA A 133 -2.85 -0.31 26.04
N SER A 134 -2.60 -0.23 27.34
CA SER A 134 -2.64 1.05 28.04
C SER A 134 -1.48 1.90 27.55
N PRO A 135 -1.71 3.17 27.24
CA PRO A 135 -0.65 4.05 26.76
C PRO A 135 0.45 4.18 27.82
N ARG A 136 1.67 3.82 27.42
CA ARG A 136 2.86 3.94 28.28
C ARG A 136 3.62 5.25 28.08
N SER A 137 3.35 5.99 27.01
CA SER A 137 4.02 7.26 26.73
C SER A 137 3.18 8.45 27.17
N SER A 138 3.74 9.30 28.02
CA SER A 138 3.19 10.58 28.46
C SER A 138 3.03 11.62 27.33
N ASP A 139 3.55 11.32 26.13
CA ASP A 139 3.62 12.27 25.01
C ASP A 139 2.37 12.32 24.13
N ASP A 140 1.47 11.37 24.23
CA ASP A 140 0.25 11.34 23.44
C ASP A 140 -0.96 11.66 24.31
N ASP A 141 -1.68 12.69 23.90
CA ASP A 141 -2.98 13.07 24.40
C ASP A 141 -3.97 11.88 24.32
N GLU A 142 -4.77 11.71 25.36
CA GLU A 142 -5.77 10.62 25.52
C GLU A 142 -6.67 10.48 24.29
N GLY A 143 -7.07 11.59 23.68
CA GLY A 143 -7.90 11.55 22.48
C GLY A 143 -7.19 10.98 21.26
N MET A 144 -5.89 11.24 21.09
CA MET A 144 -5.09 10.63 20.02
C MET A 144 -4.87 9.13 20.24
N GLN A 145 -4.88 8.67 21.46
CA GLN A 145 -4.82 7.25 21.79
C GLN A 145 -6.14 6.55 21.45
N LEU A 146 -7.28 7.17 21.78
CA LEU A 146 -8.60 6.67 21.38
C LEU A 146 -8.72 6.55 19.86
N ARG A 147 -8.15 7.52 19.11
CA ARG A 147 -8.05 7.45 17.66
C ARG A 147 -7.27 6.22 17.21
N ASP A 148 -6.08 6.01 17.77
CA ASP A 148 -5.18 4.94 17.36
C ASP A 148 -5.79 3.56 17.66
N VAL A 149 -6.40 3.38 18.83
CA VAL A 149 -7.14 2.16 19.17
C VAL A 149 -8.28 1.92 18.16
N ALA A 150 -9.06 2.95 17.84
CA ALA A 150 -10.13 2.83 16.86
C ALA A 150 -9.63 2.45 15.46
N MET A 151 -8.50 3.02 15.02
CA MET A 151 -7.88 2.66 13.74
C MET A 151 -7.47 1.18 13.71
N PHE A 152 -6.84 0.70 14.76
CA PHE A 152 -6.31 -0.67 14.79
C PHE A 152 -7.40 -1.71 15.00
N GLU A 153 -8.42 -1.39 15.78
CA GLU A 153 -9.63 -2.21 15.92
C GLU A 153 -10.36 -2.37 14.57
N LEU A 154 -10.46 -1.31 13.77
CA LEU A 154 -11.05 -1.39 12.44
C LEU A 154 -10.18 -2.17 11.44
N LEU A 155 -8.86 -1.99 11.48
CA LEU A 155 -7.95 -2.74 10.61
C LEU A 155 -8.02 -4.25 10.89
N TYR A 156 -8.06 -4.64 12.15
CA TYR A 156 -8.15 -6.03 12.56
C TYR A 156 -9.58 -6.55 12.55
N GLY A 157 -10.52 -5.89 13.21
CA GLY A 157 -11.88 -6.40 13.39
C GLY A 157 -12.74 -6.43 12.13
N CYS A 158 -12.39 -5.60 11.12
CA CYS A 158 -13.10 -5.56 9.83
C CYS A 158 -12.19 -5.93 8.65
N GLY A 159 -10.91 -6.18 8.88
CA GLY A 159 -9.95 -6.48 7.84
C GLY A 159 -9.80 -5.39 6.79
N LEU A 160 -9.91 -4.13 7.16
CA LEU A 160 -9.82 -2.99 6.23
C LEU A 160 -8.43 -2.91 5.57
N ARG A 161 -8.40 -2.50 4.29
CA ARG A 161 -7.15 -2.02 3.70
C ARG A 161 -6.76 -0.68 4.32
N LEU A 162 -5.47 -0.41 4.42
CA LEU A 162 -4.99 0.85 4.97
C LEU A 162 -5.59 2.08 4.25
N SER A 163 -5.70 2.02 2.92
CA SER A 163 -6.33 3.09 2.13
C SER A 163 -7.84 3.21 2.34
N GLU A 164 -8.52 2.11 2.64
CA GLU A 164 -9.95 2.12 3.01
C GLU A 164 -10.14 2.80 4.37
N LEU A 165 -9.30 2.47 5.36
CA LEU A 165 -9.33 3.10 6.68
C LEU A 165 -9.10 4.61 6.59
N THR A 166 -8.01 5.03 5.94
CA THR A 166 -7.67 6.46 5.82
C THR A 166 -8.64 7.23 4.93
N GLY A 167 -9.34 6.54 4.03
CA GLY A 167 -10.35 7.10 3.15
C GLY A 167 -11.72 7.31 3.80
N LEU A 168 -11.99 6.72 4.98
CA LEU A 168 -13.31 6.83 5.64
C LEU A 168 -13.68 8.27 5.94
N ASN A 169 -14.93 8.60 5.63
CA ASN A 169 -15.60 9.84 6.02
C ASN A 169 -16.64 9.56 7.13
N LEU A 170 -17.03 10.59 7.85
CA LEU A 170 -18.08 10.48 8.88
C LEU A 170 -19.40 9.93 8.31
N SER A 171 -19.72 10.28 7.05
CA SER A 171 -20.90 9.76 6.33
C SER A 171 -20.82 8.27 6.00
N ASP A 172 -19.65 7.66 6.09
CA ASP A 172 -19.46 6.23 5.83
C ASP A 172 -19.70 5.37 7.08
N CYS A 173 -19.77 6.00 8.27
CA CYS A 173 -20.09 5.34 9.52
C CYS A 173 -21.61 5.34 9.69
N LEU A 174 -22.27 4.21 9.44
CA LEU A 174 -23.72 4.12 9.47
C LEU A 174 -24.24 3.90 10.90
N LYS A 175 -25.48 4.34 11.16
CA LYS A 175 -26.10 4.27 12.49
C LYS A 175 -26.41 2.84 12.96
N ASP A 176 -26.48 1.89 12.03
CA ASP A 176 -26.75 0.47 12.28
C ASP A 176 -25.52 -0.33 12.74
N GLY A 177 -24.40 0.34 12.98
CA GLY A 177 -23.16 -0.32 13.37
C GLY A 177 -22.40 -0.93 12.20
N THR A 178 -22.59 -0.40 11.00
CA THR A 178 -21.85 -0.81 9.81
C THR A 178 -20.98 0.33 9.28
N VAL A 179 -19.97 0.01 8.47
CA VAL A 179 -19.17 0.98 7.72
C VAL A 179 -19.21 0.68 6.23
N LYS A 180 -19.35 1.74 5.45
CA LYS A 180 -19.30 1.70 4.00
C LYS A 180 -17.87 1.98 3.56
N VAL A 181 -17.26 1.08 2.79
CA VAL A 181 -15.88 1.23 2.31
C VAL A 181 -15.80 1.17 0.80
N MET A 182 -14.90 1.98 0.24
CA MET A 182 -14.61 2.02 -1.18
C MET A 182 -13.42 1.11 -1.51
N GLY A 183 -13.67 0.02 -2.23
CA GLY A 183 -12.65 -0.91 -2.67
C GLY A 183 -12.00 -0.53 -4.00
N LYS A 184 -11.15 -1.41 -4.52
CA LYS A 184 -10.51 -1.26 -5.83
C LYS A 184 -11.57 -1.20 -6.94
N GLY A 185 -11.40 -0.28 -7.88
CA GLY A 185 -12.34 -0.07 -9.00
C GLY A 185 -13.66 0.59 -8.59
N SER A 186 -13.63 1.42 -7.53
CA SER A 186 -14.80 2.17 -7.03
C SER A 186 -15.97 1.29 -6.59
N LYS A 187 -15.74 0.00 -6.32
CA LYS A 187 -16.75 -0.89 -5.77
C LYS A 187 -16.94 -0.62 -4.30
N GLN A 188 -18.16 -0.31 -3.90
CA GLN A 188 -18.54 -0.13 -2.50
C GLN A 188 -18.92 -1.46 -1.88
N ARG A 189 -18.60 -1.62 -0.60
CA ARG A 189 -19.12 -2.70 0.24
C ARG A 189 -19.43 -2.17 1.64
N ILE A 190 -20.38 -2.80 2.28
CA ILE A 190 -20.78 -2.51 3.67
C ILE A 190 -20.22 -3.62 4.55
N LEU A 191 -19.56 -3.26 5.63
CA LEU A 191 -18.97 -4.19 6.59
C LEU A 191 -19.59 -3.96 7.96
N PRO A 192 -20.01 -5.04 8.66
CA PRO A 192 -20.46 -4.93 10.03
C PRO A 192 -19.25 -4.63 10.94
N LEU A 193 -19.46 -3.80 11.95
CA LEU A 193 -18.51 -3.55 13.02
C LEU A 193 -18.73 -4.55 14.14
N GLY A 194 -17.69 -5.31 14.47
CA GLY A 194 -17.67 -6.08 15.70
C GLY A 194 -17.78 -5.17 16.95
N ARG A 195 -18.25 -5.71 18.07
CA ARG A 195 -18.49 -4.94 19.31
C ARG A 195 -17.30 -4.12 19.76
N HIS A 196 -16.07 -4.64 19.67
CA HIS A 196 -14.85 -3.93 20.05
C HIS A 196 -14.56 -2.75 19.11
N ALA A 197 -14.61 -2.97 17.80
CA ALA A 197 -14.41 -1.93 16.79
C ALA A 197 -15.45 -0.81 16.91
N GLN A 198 -16.71 -1.16 17.13
CA GLN A 198 -17.79 -0.18 17.32
C GLN A 198 -17.59 0.65 18.60
N LYS A 199 -17.25 0.00 19.72
CA LYS A 199 -16.96 0.69 20.98
C LYS A 199 -15.79 1.66 20.83
N ALA A 200 -14.70 1.23 20.22
CA ALA A 200 -13.51 2.05 20.01
C ALA A 200 -13.79 3.21 19.06
N LEU A 201 -14.48 2.97 17.94
CA LEU A 201 -14.88 4.01 17.01
C LEU A 201 -15.77 5.06 17.67
N ASN A 202 -16.77 4.64 18.44
CA ASN A 202 -17.66 5.56 19.15
C ASN A 202 -16.92 6.40 20.21
N ALA A 203 -15.94 5.80 20.92
CA ALA A 203 -15.12 6.54 21.88
C ALA A 203 -14.31 7.63 21.17
N TRP A 204 -13.68 7.31 20.05
CA TRP A 204 -12.96 8.28 19.23
C TRP A 204 -13.89 9.37 18.68
N LEU A 205 -15.02 9.02 18.10
CA LEU A 205 -15.95 9.98 17.49
C LEU A 205 -16.49 11.01 18.49
N LYS A 206 -16.62 10.66 19.77
CA LYS A 206 -17.04 11.61 20.84
C LYS A 206 -16.00 12.72 21.05
N VAL A 207 -14.72 12.41 21.01
CA VAL A 207 -13.64 13.38 21.27
C VAL A 207 -13.11 14.02 19.99
N ARG A 208 -13.32 13.39 18.84
CA ARG A 208 -12.83 13.83 17.53
C ARG A 208 -13.05 15.32 17.23
N PRO A 209 -14.19 15.97 17.56
CA PRO A 209 -14.41 17.38 17.25
C PRO A 209 -13.34 18.31 17.80
N ALA A 210 -12.70 17.97 18.92
CA ALA A 210 -11.59 18.75 19.49
C ALA A 210 -10.29 18.64 18.64
N TYR A 211 -10.16 17.57 17.84
CA TYR A 211 -8.97 17.21 17.06
C TYR A 211 -9.09 17.46 15.57
N ALA A 212 -10.25 17.79 15.07
CA ALA A 212 -10.51 17.99 13.65
C ALA A 212 -10.80 19.47 13.33
N SER A 213 -10.50 19.87 12.10
CA SER A 213 -11.01 21.12 11.58
C SER A 213 -12.53 21.04 11.41
N PRO A 214 -13.27 22.16 11.53
CA PRO A 214 -14.75 22.16 11.51
C PRO A 214 -15.37 21.51 10.26
N TYR A 215 -14.69 21.60 9.12
CA TYR A 215 -15.17 21.08 7.82
C TYR A 215 -14.47 19.77 7.41
N GLU A 216 -13.63 19.18 8.29
CA GLU A 216 -12.94 17.94 7.97
C GLU A 216 -13.91 16.75 8.05
N SER A 217 -14.16 16.11 6.93
CA SER A 217 -15.05 14.96 6.81
C SER A 217 -14.42 13.62 7.20
N ALA A 218 -13.07 13.54 7.23
CA ALA A 218 -12.36 12.30 7.52
C ALA A 218 -12.67 11.77 8.92
N VAL A 219 -12.94 10.48 9.07
CA VAL A 219 -13.08 9.84 10.39
C VAL A 219 -11.81 10.01 11.19
N PHE A 220 -10.66 9.71 10.59
CA PHE A 220 -9.36 9.76 11.27
C PHE A 220 -8.53 10.95 10.82
N VAL A 221 -8.11 11.74 11.79
CA VAL A 221 -7.33 12.97 11.56
C VAL A 221 -5.95 12.90 12.21
N SER A 222 -5.02 13.65 11.64
CA SER A 222 -3.66 13.84 12.15
C SER A 222 -3.62 14.94 13.22
N LYS A 223 -2.46 15.11 13.88
CA LYS A 223 -2.21 16.27 14.76
C LYS A 223 -2.37 17.63 14.05
N ARG A 224 -2.37 17.64 12.69
CA ARG A 224 -2.62 18.84 11.87
C ARG A 224 -4.11 19.11 11.61
N LYS A 225 -5.01 18.38 12.28
CA LYS A 225 -6.47 18.49 12.16
C LYS A 225 -7.04 18.17 10.77
N THR A 226 -6.28 17.51 9.93
CA THR A 226 -6.65 17.06 8.59
C THR A 226 -6.56 15.55 8.49
N ARG A 227 -7.12 14.96 7.45
CA ARG A 227 -7.10 13.51 7.18
C ARG A 227 -5.71 12.89 7.43
N ILE A 228 -5.68 11.79 8.17
CA ILE A 228 -4.44 11.06 8.44
C ILE A 228 -3.94 10.35 7.18
N SER A 229 -2.63 10.33 6.97
CA SER A 229 -2.02 9.62 5.84
C SER A 229 -1.74 8.15 6.17
N ASN A 230 -1.65 7.31 5.12
CA ASN A 230 -1.26 5.90 5.25
C ASN A 230 0.07 5.73 6.01
N ARG A 231 1.04 6.60 5.74
CA ARG A 231 2.35 6.56 6.40
C ARG A 231 2.23 6.84 7.89
N GLN A 232 1.41 7.82 8.28
CA GLN A 232 1.20 8.14 9.69
C GLN A 232 0.54 6.99 10.44
N VAL A 233 -0.47 6.34 9.87
CA VAL A 233 -1.10 5.15 10.48
C VAL A 233 -0.07 4.02 10.67
N ALA A 234 0.74 3.75 9.65
CA ALA A 234 1.77 2.72 9.75
C ALA A 234 2.82 3.04 10.85
N ASN A 235 3.25 4.30 10.95
CA ASN A 235 4.18 4.74 11.99
C ASN A 235 3.56 4.64 13.40
N ARG A 236 2.27 4.97 13.55
CA ARG A 236 1.56 4.84 14.84
C ARG A 236 1.45 3.39 15.27
N LEU A 237 1.14 2.50 14.33
CA LEU A 237 1.07 1.07 14.58
C LEU A 237 2.45 0.50 15.00
N ASP A 238 3.52 0.90 14.31
CA ASP A 238 4.89 0.47 14.62
C ASP A 238 5.31 0.95 16.01
N LYS A 239 5.03 2.22 16.37
CA LYS A 239 5.27 2.78 17.71
C LYS A 239 4.55 1.97 18.79
N MET A 240 3.26 1.68 18.59
CA MET A 240 2.46 0.94 19.57
C MET A 240 2.95 -0.51 19.74
N ALA A 241 3.37 -1.16 18.64
CA ALA A 241 3.96 -2.50 18.70
C ALA A 241 5.28 -2.52 19.48
N GLN A 242 6.12 -1.50 19.32
CA GLN A 242 7.38 -1.34 20.07
C GLN A 242 7.12 -1.11 21.56
N GLU A 243 6.16 -0.24 21.90
CA GLU A 243 5.76 0.03 23.29
C GLU A 243 5.24 -1.22 24.01
N GLN A 244 4.61 -2.14 23.27
CA GLN A 244 4.15 -3.43 23.79
C GLN A 244 5.23 -4.53 23.74
N SER A 245 6.45 -4.21 23.33
CA SER A 245 7.56 -5.15 23.23
C SER A 245 7.24 -6.39 22.37
N LEU A 246 6.44 -6.20 21.32
CA LEU A 246 6.14 -7.28 20.37
C LEU A 246 7.41 -7.67 19.62
N SER A 247 7.71 -8.97 19.58
CA SER A 247 8.94 -9.52 19.01
C SER A 247 9.03 -9.36 17.48
N GLN A 248 7.92 -9.04 16.82
CA GLN A 248 7.84 -8.96 15.37
C GLN A 248 7.27 -7.63 14.91
N LYS A 249 7.79 -7.16 13.76
CA LYS A 249 7.28 -5.93 13.15
C LYS A 249 5.81 -6.08 12.77
N VAL A 250 4.99 -5.14 13.24
CA VAL A 250 3.56 -5.09 12.93
C VAL A 250 3.31 -4.08 11.82
N SER A 251 2.47 -4.43 10.86
CA SER A 251 2.08 -3.55 9.77
C SER A 251 0.57 -3.67 9.50
N PRO A 252 -0.07 -2.65 8.90
CA PRO A 252 -1.49 -2.71 8.57
C PRO A 252 -1.85 -3.92 7.70
N HIS A 253 -0.97 -4.30 6.78
CA HIS A 253 -1.17 -5.49 5.94
C HIS A 253 -1.14 -6.78 6.77
N LYS A 254 -0.28 -6.82 7.79
CA LYS A 254 -0.18 -7.96 8.70
C LYS A 254 -1.42 -8.09 9.59
N LEU A 255 -1.97 -6.99 10.10
CA LEU A 255 -3.24 -7.00 10.83
C LEU A 255 -4.38 -7.58 9.99
N ARG A 256 -4.51 -7.10 8.76
CA ARG A 256 -5.51 -7.63 7.82
C ARG A 256 -5.29 -9.11 7.50
N HIS A 257 -4.03 -9.54 7.37
CA HIS A 257 -3.69 -10.94 7.15
C HIS A 257 -4.08 -11.79 8.35
N SER A 258 -3.73 -11.37 9.58
CA SER A 258 -4.12 -12.06 10.81
C SER A 258 -5.64 -12.15 10.96
N PHE A 259 -6.39 -11.07 10.65
CA PHE A 259 -7.85 -11.11 10.59
C PHE A 259 -8.36 -12.21 9.65
N ALA A 260 -7.85 -12.23 8.41
CA ALA A 260 -8.26 -13.22 7.42
C ALA A 260 -8.03 -14.66 7.87
N THR A 261 -6.86 -14.92 8.48
CA THR A 261 -6.51 -16.23 8.99
C THR A 261 -7.39 -16.62 10.19
N HIS A 262 -7.55 -15.74 11.16
CA HIS A 262 -8.37 -16.02 12.35
C HIS A 262 -9.86 -16.25 12.00
N VAL A 263 -10.39 -15.49 11.04
CA VAL A 263 -11.76 -15.73 10.54
C VAL A 263 -11.85 -17.05 9.80
N LEU A 264 -10.86 -17.40 8.99
CA LEU A 264 -10.85 -18.69 8.29
C LEU A 264 -10.74 -19.88 9.26
N GLU A 265 -9.84 -19.78 10.24
CA GLU A 265 -9.67 -20.81 11.28
C GLU A 265 -10.94 -21.01 12.13
N SER A 266 -11.66 -19.92 12.41
CA SER A 266 -12.87 -19.99 13.24
C SER A 266 -14.13 -20.39 12.46
N SER A 267 -14.26 -20.02 11.19
CA SER A 267 -15.46 -20.26 10.38
C SER A 267 -15.33 -21.45 9.42
N GLY A 268 -14.11 -21.80 9.00
CA GLY A 268 -13.85 -22.76 7.92
C GLY A 268 -14.34 -22.30 6.54
N ASP A 269 -14.90 -21.08 6.42
CA ASP A 269 -15.52 -20.59 5.20
C ASP A 269 -14.63 -19.59 4.46
N LEU A 270 -13.87 -20.11 3.49
CA LEU A 270 -13.00 -19.31 2.63
C LEU A 270 -13.78 -18.28 1.79
N ARG A 271 -15.03 -18.59 1.42
CA ARG A 271 -15.84 -17.70 0.59
C ARG A 271 -16.31 -16.49 1.40
N ALA A 272 -16.75 -16.70 2.63
CA ALA A 272 -17.08 -15.62 3.56
C ALA A 272 -15.87 -14.69 3.79
N VAL A 273 -14.67 -15.25 3.99
CA VAL A 273 -13.44 -14.47 4.12
C VAL A 273 -13.15 -13.64 2.86
N GLN A 274 -13.37 -14.21 1.67
CA GLN A 274 -13.18 -13.49 0.39
C GLN A 274 -14.13 -12.30 0.26
N GLU A 275 -15.39 -12.49 0.59
CA GLU A 275 -16.41 -11.44 0.52
C GLU A 275 -16.09 -10.30 1.50
N LEU A 276 -15.76 -10.62 2.75
CA LEU A 276 -15.35 -9.65 3.77
C LEU A 276 -14.12 -8.85 3.35
N LEU A 277 -13.13 -9.51 2.76
CA LEU A 277 -11.91 -8.85 2.30
C LEU A 277 -12.10 -8.09 0.98
N GLY A 278 -13.14 -8.36 0.21
CA GLY A 278 -13.36 -7.76 -1.10
C GLY A 278 -12.25 -8.14 -2.08
N HIS A 279 -11.88 -9.42 -2.16
CA HIS A 279 -10.93 -9.95 -3.13
C HIS A 279 -11.66 -10.25 -4.45
N ALA A 280 -11.17 -9.67 -5.54
CA ALA A 280 -11.72 -9.91 -6.87
C ALA A 280 -11.25 -11.25 -7.49
N ASN A 281 -10.19 -11.88 -6.95
CA ASN A 281 -9.60 -13.11 -7.47
C ASN A 281 -9.29 -14.12 -6.35
N LEU A 282 -9.58 -15.39 -6.64
CA LEU A 282 -9.28 -16.56 -5.81
C LEU A 282 -7.80 -16.68 -5.41
N SER A 283 -6.88 -16.31 -6.32
CA SER A 283 -5.43 -16.46 -6.12
C SER A 283 -4.86 -15.67 -4.93
N THR A 284 -5.49 -14.56 -4.55
CA THR A 284 -5.07 -13.76 -3.39
C THR A 284 -5.49 -14.39 -2.06
N THR A 285 -6.50 -15.24 -2.06
CA THR A 285 -7.02 -15.88 -0.84
C THR A 285 -6.44 -17.29 -0.67
N GLN A 286 -5.96 -17.92 -1.75
CA GLN A 286 -5.29 -19.23 -1.69
C GLN A 286 -4.04 -19.26 -0.79
N VAL A 287 -3.43 -18.10 -0.52
CA VAL A 287 -2.31 -17.99 0.45
C VAL A 287 -2.73 -18.41 1.86
N TYR A 288 -4.02 -18.40 2.18
CA TYR A 288 -4.57 -18.77 3.48
C TYR A 288 -4.95 -20.26 3.61
N THR A 289 -4.94 -21.00 2.51
CA THR A 289 -5.30 -22.44 2.50
C THR A 289 -4.11 -23.38 2.71
N HIS A 290 -2.91 -22.86 2.86
CA HIS A 290 -1.67 -23.62 3.10
C HIS A 290 -1.19 -23.55 4.55
N LEU A 291 -2.09 -23.20 5.49
CA LEU A 291 -1.84 -23.19 6.93
C LEU A 291 -2.41 -24.43 7.61
#